data_a7795e779afadf4225d528fc723d5927
#
_entry.id   a7795e779afadf4225d528fc723d5927
#
_cell.length_a   1.000
_cell.length_b   1.000
_cell.length_c   1.000
_cell.angle_alpha   90.00
_cell.angle_beta   90.00
_cell.angle_gamma   90.00
#
_symmetry.space_group_name_H-M   'P 1'
#
loop_
_entity.id
_entity.type
_entity.pdbx_description
1 polymer ?
#
loop_
_entity_poly.entity_id
_entity_poly.type
_entity_poly.pdbx_seq_one_letter_code
_entity_poly.pdbx_strand_id
1 'polypeptide(L)'
;MYRFHNSKVEHTRYLIRYGKNIATTHQAFKNYHNDMLTEIKEAGYTLIIDENVNILESCEVHAEDIGIAVDTGYIECVNGEYIRTEKEYHGELYEGLFHFLKTRSLNKVDVDEMYGNYDNASTLYYWMLPPEFITSLAEVFILTYIFDGTSLHHMLEINEIPYEYIG
;
A
#
# COMPACT_ATOMS: atom_id res chain seq x y z
N MET A 1 -29.14 -11.73 14.06
CA MET A 1 -29.26 -10.49 13.25
C MET A 1 -27.86 -9.94 13.05
N TYR A 2 -27.23 -10.21 11.88
CA TYR A 2 -25.88 -9.76 11.61
C TYR A 2 -25.88 -8.25 11.42
N ARG A 3 -25.21 -7.50 12.30
CA ARG A 3 -24.94 -6.08 12.07
C ARG A 3 -23.97 -6.01 10.89
N PHE A 4 -24.40 -5.43 9.79
CA PHE A 4 -23.51 -5.11 8.68
C PHE A 4 -22.43 -4.17 9.21
N HIS A 5 -21.17 -4.59 9.13
CA HIS A 5 -20.03 -3.73 9.41
C HIS A 5 -20.03 -2.58 8.39
N ASN A 6 -19.76 -1.38 8.83
CA ASN A 6 -19.87 -0.16 8.03
C ASN A 6 -18.84 -0.09 6.87
N SER A 7 -17.80 -0.95 6.87
CA SER A 7 -16.80 -1.02 5.80
C SER A 7 -16.42 -2.47 5.48
N LYS A 8 -15.90 -2.68 4.25
CA LYS A 8 -15.36 -3.97 3.83
C LYS A 8 -14.16 -4.40 4.69
N VAL A 9 -13.34 -3.44 5.10
CA VAL A 9 -12.16 -3.67 5.94
C VAL A 9 -12.57 -4.17 7.33
N GLU A 10 -13.55 -3.55 7.98
CA GLU A 10 -14.08 -4.01 9.28
C GLU A 10 -14.70 -5.41 9.20
N HIS A 11 -15.41 -5.70 8.11
CA HIS A 11 -15.96 -7.03 7.89
C HIS A 11 -14.85 -8.08 7.72
N THR A 12 -13.81 -7.76 6.96
CA THR A 12 -12.65 -8.64 6.80
C THR A 12 -11.95 -8.88 8.14
N ARG A 13 -11.73 -7.84 8.95
CA ARG A 13 -11.17 -7.99 10.31
C ARG A 13 -12.00 -8.92 11.18
N TYR A 14 -13.31 -8.81 11.13
CA TYR A 14 -14.21 -9.75 11.82
C TYR A 14 -13.96 -11.19 11.36
N LEU A 15 -13.86 -11.42 10.04
CA LEU A 15 -13.62 -12.77 9.50
C LEU A 15 -12.26 -13.34 9.91
N ILE A 16 -11.20 -12.50 9.95
CA ILE A 16 -9.86 -12.89 10.43
C ILE A 16 -9.93 -13.39 11.86
N ARG A 17 -10.54 -12.62 12.76
CA ARG A 17 -10.68 -12.97 14.18
C ARG A 17 -11.45 -14.26 14.44
N TYR A 18 -12.33 -14.64 13.52
CA TYR A 18 -13.10 -15.88 13.62
C TYR A 18 -12.52 -17.02 12.75
N GLY A 19 -11.33 -16.86 12.20
CA GLY A 19 -10.63 -17.89 11.39
C GLY A 19 -11.45 -18.34 10.18
N LYS A 20 -12.12 -17.40 9.49
CA LYS A 20 -12.95 -17.70 8.33
C LYS A 20 -12.17 -17.50 7.02
N ASN A 21 -12.46 -18.34 6.01
CA ASN A 21 -11.98 -18.08 4.66
C ASN A 21 -12.53 -16.75 4.16
N ILE A 22 -11.69 -15.97 3.48
CA ILE A 22 -11.98 -14.60 3.07
C ILE A 22 -11.76 -14.49 1.58
N ALA A 23 -12.77 -13.99 0.87
CA ALA A 23 -12.64 -13.51 -0.49
C ALA A 23 -12.70 -11.97 -0.46
N THR A 24 -11.70 -11.32 -1.01
CA THR A 24 -11.60 -9.85 -1.00
C THR A 24 -11.14 -9.33 -2.36
N THR A 25 -11.34 -8.04 -2.61
CA THR A 25 -10.82 -7.41 -3.81
C THR A 25 -9.41 -6.89 -3.56
N HIS A 26 -8.60 -6.76 -4.63
CA HIS A 26 -7.27 -6.15 -4.56
C HIS A 26 -7.31 -4.76 -3.89
N GLN A 27 -8.32 -3.95 -4.24
CA GLN A 27 -8.49 -2.62 -3.62
C GLN A 27 -8.77 -2.68 -2.12
N ALA A 28 -9.56 -3.64 -1.64
CA ALA A 28 -9.80 -3.78 -0.22
C ALA A 28 -8.57 -4.33 0.51
N PHE A 29 -7.84 -5.26 -0.12
CA PHE A 29 -6.59 -5.81 0.40
C PHE A 29 -5.52 -4.72 0.61
N LYS A 30 -5.33 -3.84 -0.36
CA LYS A 30 -4.39 -2.71 -0.27
C LYS A 30 -4.70 -1.72 0.86
N ASN A 31 -5.91 -1.71 1.39
CA ASN A 31 -6.34 -0.83 2.48
C ASN A 31 -6.25 -1.50 3.87
N TYR A 32 -5.58 -2.64 3.98
CA TYR A 32 -5.35 -3.26 5.28
C TYR A 32 -4.31 -2.47 6.07
N HIS A 33 -4.57 -2.29 7.35
CA HIS A 33 -3.66 -1.63 8.27
C HIS A 33 -2.66 -2.62 8.87
N ASN A 34 -1.55 -2.13 9.37
CA ASN A 34 -0.48 -2.96 9.97
C ASN A 34 -0.99 -3.85 11.12
N ASP A 35 -1.95 -3.40 11.89
CA ASP A 35 -2.58 -4.21 12.94
C ASP A 35 -3.38 -5.39 12.37
N MET A 36 -4.04 -5.23 11.22
CA MET A 36 -4.68 -6.34 10.51
C MET A 36 -3.66 -7.34 9.94
N LEU A 37 -2.53 -6.84 9.42
CA LEU A 37 -1.45 -7.71 8.94
C LEU A 37 -0.88 -8.55 10.08
N THR A 38 -0.78 -7.99 11.28
CA THR A 38 -0.38 -8.73 12.48
C THR A 38 -1.40 -9.82 12.82
N GLU A 39 -2.70 -9.50 12.83
CA GLU A 39 -3.77 -10.48 13.06
C GLU A 39 -3.75 -11.61 11.99
N ILE A 40 -3.49 -11.27 10.72
CA ILE A 40 -3.36 -12.23 9.59
C ILE A 40 -2.15 -13.16 9.80
N LYS A 41 -1.02 -12.60 10.19
CA LYS A 41 0.21 -13.34 10.47
C LYS A 41 0.03 -14.34 11.63
N GLU A 42 -0.55 -13.89 12.72
CA GLU A 42 -0.84 -14.74 13.88
C GLU A 42 -1.83 -15.86 13.57
N ALA A 43 -2.77 -15.59 12.69
CA ALA A 43 -3.77 -16.57 12.27
C ALA A 43 -3.26 -17.56 11.19
N GLY A 44 -2.09 -17.33 10.59
CA GLY A 44 -1.46 -18.23 9.64
C GLY A 44 -2.24 -18.38 8.32
N TYR A 45 -2.75 -17.26 7.77
CA TYR A 45 -3.47 -17.28 6.49
C TYR A 45 -2.57 -17.57 5.31
N THR A 46 -3.08 -18.38 4.37
CA THR A 46 -2.57 -18.52 3.00
C THR A 46 -3.29 -17.53 2.09
N LEU A 47 -2.55 -16.80 1.26
CA LEU A 47 -3.09 -15.88 0.25
C LEU A 47 -3.07 -16.52 -1.13
N ILE A 48 -4.20 -16.42 -1.82
CA ILE A 48 -4.28 -16.74 -3.25
C ILE A 48 -4.63 -15.45 -3.98
N ILE A 49 -3.71 -14.99 -4.81
CA ILE A 49 -3.89 -13.83 -5.68
C ILE A 49 -4.30 -14.35 -7.06
N ASP A 50 -5.53 -14.04 -7.47
CA ASP A 50 -6.01 -14.33 -8.80
C ASP A 50 -5.74 -13.12 -9.69
N GLU A 51 -4.95 -13.31 -10.71
CA GLU A 51 -4.40 -12.29 -11.61
C GLU A 51 -3.29 -11.42 -10.98
N ASN A 52 -2.73 -10.51 -11.78
CA ASN A 52 -1.67 -9.61 -11.36
C ASN A 52 -2.22 -8.45 -10.53
N VAL A 53 -1.65 -8.23 -9.35
CA VAL A 53 -1.96 -7.08 -8.51
C VAL A 53 -1.07 -5.91 -8.89
N ASN A 54 -1.67 -4.79 -9.26
CA ASN A 54 -0.91 -3.54 -9.34
C ASN A 54 -0.55 -3.07 -7.92
N ILE A 55 0.73 -3.10 -7.61
CA ILE A 55 1.27 -2.72 -6.31
C ILE A 55 1.77 -1.28 -6.23
N LEU A 56 1.70 -0.54 -7.33
CA LEU A 56 2.10 0.86 -7.43
C LEU A 56 0.87 1.73 -7.72
N GLU A 57 0.73 2.83 -6.99
CA GLU A 57 -0.29 3.85 -7.25
C GLU A 57 0.35 5.23 -7.21
N SER A 58 0.23 5.99 -8.30
CA SER A 58 0.64 7.40 -8.32
C SER A 58 -0.30 8.25 -7.48
N CYS A 59 0.25 9.24 -6.80
CA CYS A 59 -0.52 10.27 -6.11
C CYS A 59 -0.32 11.60 -6.83
N GLU A 60 -1.39 12.13 -7.42
CA GLU A 60 -1.37 13.43 -8.08
C GLU A 60 -1.40 14.54 -7.03
N VAL A 61 -0.22 14.95 -6.56
CA VAL A 61 -0.04 16.02 -5.59
C VAL A 61 1.16 16.87 -5.97
N HIS A 62 1.07 18.19 -5.78
CA HIS A 62 2.18 19.08 -6.01
C HIS A 62 3.22 19.00 -4.89
N ALA A 63 4.51 19.09 -5.26
CA ALA A 63 5.61 19.07 -4.29
C ALA A 63 5.49 20.20 -3.25
N GLU A 64 4.97 21.35 -3.67
CA GLU A 64 4.70 22.49 -2.77
C GLU A 64 3.66 22.14 -1.69
N ASP A 65 2.62 21.39 -2.04
CA ASP A 65 1.57 20.98 -1.10
C ASP A 65 2.10 19.99 -0.06
N ILE A 66 2.95 19.07 -0.49
CA ILE A 66 3.66 18.17 0.43
C ILE A 66 4.59 18.97 1.34
N GLY A 67 5.36 19.94 0.79
CA GLY A 67 6.21 20.84 1.57
C GLY A 67 5.44 21.59 2.67
N ILE A 68 4.32 22.19 2.31
CA ILE A 68 3.43 22.89 3.26
C ILE A 68 2.90 21.93 4.33
N ALA A 69 2.51 20.72 3.95
CA ALA A 69 1.99 19.74 4.90
C ALA A 69 3.07 19.22 5.87
N VAL A 70 4.32 19.12 5.41
CA VAL A 70 5.49 18.79 6.25
C VAL A 70 5.80 19.96 7.19
N ASP A 71 5.94 21.19 6.68
CA ASP A 71 6.27 22.39 7.47
C ASP A 71 5.22 22.67 8.55
N THR A 72 3.97 22.37 8.26
CA THR A 72 2.87 22.52 9.22
C THR A 72 2.70 21.33 10.16
N GLY A 73 3.50 20.27 9.98
CA GLY A 73 3.52 19.09 10.84
C GLY A 73 2.32 18.14 10.69
N TYR A 74 1.64 18.16 9.55
CA TYR A 74 0.60 17.17 9.21
C TYR A 74 1.17 15.90 8.59
N ILE A 75 2.33 16.04 7.95
CA ILE A 75 3.08 14.94 7.33
C ILE A 75 4.50 15.01 7.88
N GLU A 76 5.14 13.86 8.03
CA GLU A 76 6.56 13.75 8.30
C GLU A 76 7.23 12.83 7.29
N CYS A 77 8.52 13.06 7.03
CA CYS A 77 9.34 12.20 6.18
C CYS A 77 10.22 11.33 7.08
N VAL A 78 9.95 10.03 7.07
CA VAL A 78 10.71 9.03 7.86
C VAL A 78 11.35 8.04 6.89
N ASN A 79 12.67 7.98 6.87
CA ASN A 79 13.45 7.09 5.97
C ASN A 79 13.10 7.23 4.47
N GLY A 80 12.72 8.44 4.03
CA GLY A 80 12.32 8.70 2.65
C GLY A 80 10.83 8.50 2.34
N GLU A 81 10.06 7.99 3.28
CA GLU A 81 8.62 7.85 3.17
C GLU A 81 7.89 9.00 3.86
N TYR A 82 6.90 9.56 3.17
CA TYR A 82 6.02 10.59 3.71
C TYR A 82 4.81 9.93 4.36
N ILE A 83 4.66 10.10 5.67
CA ILE A 83 3.60 9.52 6.48
C ILE A 83 2.78 10.60 7.17
N ARG A 84 1.51 10.32 7.42
CA ARG A 84 0.64 11.20 8.18
C ARG A 84 1.01 11.16 9.67
N THR A 85 1.04 12.34 10.29
CA THR A 85 1.18 12.46 11.76
C THR A 85 -0.16 12.26 12.47
N GLU A 86 -0.14 12.25 13.80
CA GLU A 86 -1.35 12.22 14.63
C GLU A 86 -2.16 13.52 14.58
N LYS A 87 -1.64 14.59 13.95
CA LYS A 87 -2.31 15.87 13.85
C LYS A 87 -3.54 15.77 12.95
N GLU A 88 -4.70 16.11 13.48
CA GLU A 88 -5.94 16.10 12.73
C GLU A 88 -6.01 17.27 11.74
N TYR A 89 -6.31 16.97 10.48
CA TYR A 89 -6.57 17.94 9.45
C TYR A 89 -8.07 18.13 9.26
N HIS A 90 -8.54 19.36 9.42
CA HIS A 90 -9.96 19.72 9.31
C HIS A 90 -10.27 20.59 8.07
N GLY A 91 -9.29 20.79 7.18
CA GLY A 91 -9.47 21.55 5.95
C GLY A 91 -10.01 20.67 4.81
N GLU A 92 -10.52 21.32 3.77
CA GLU A 92 -11.04 20.64 2.57
C GLU A 92 -9.99 20.51 1.47
N LEU A 93 -9.01 21.45 1.41
CA LEU A 93 -8.06 21.57 0.30
C LEU A 93 -7.23 20.30 0.06
N TYR A 94 -6.82 19.63 1.11
CA TYR A 94 -5.98 18.41 1.04
C TYR A 94 -6.71 17.17 1.52
N GLU A 95 -8.04 17.15 1.51
CA GLU A 95 -8.83 16.03 2.01
C GLU A 95 -8.46 14.71 1.30
N GLY A 96 -8.28 14.74 -0.03
CA GLY A 96 -7.90 13.58 -0.82
C GLY A 96 -6.52 13.02 -0.42
N LEU A 97 -5.52 13.89 -0.23
CA LEU A 97 -4.18 13.53 0.21
C LEU A 97 -4.21 12.89 1.61
N PHE A 98 -4.89 13.54 2.56
CA PHE A 98 -4.96 13.02 3.93
C PHE A 98 -5.81 11.75 4.04
N HIS A 99 -6.82 11.59 3.18
CA HIS A 99 -7.55 10.34 3.07
C HIS A 99 -6.66 9.21 2.55
N PHE A 100 -5.84 9.47 1.54
CA PHE A 100 -4.86 8.53 1.00
C PHE A 100 -3.83 8.12 2.06
N LEU A 101 -3.25 9.09 2.76
CA LEU A 101 -2.23 8.87 3.80
C LEU A 101 -2.78 8.28 5.11
N LYS A 102 -4.08 8.08 5.21
CA LYS A 102 -4.67 7.45 6.41
C LYS A 102 -4.19 6.00 6.62
N THR A 103 -3.90 5.31 5.54
CA THR A 103 -3.52 3.89 5.54
C THR A 103 -2.27 3.60 4.72
N ARG A 104 -1.65 4.63 4.15
CA ARG A 104 -0.56 4.50 3.18
C ARG A 104 0.51 5.55 3.46
N SER A 105 1.74 5.25 3.02
CA SER A 105 2.82 6.21 2.91
C SER A 105 3.02 6.63 1.46
N LEU A 106 3.72 7.74 1.22
CA LEU A 106 4.14 8.15 -0.11
C LEU A 106 5.66 8.08 -0.22
N ASN A 107 6.11 7.53 -1.31
CA ASN A 107 7.49 7.61 -1.75
C ASN A 107 7.63 8.74 -2.77
N LYS A 108 8.82 9.31 -2.85
CA LYS A 108 9.18 10.36 -3.79
C LYS A 108 10.17 9.83 -4.81
N VAL A 109 10.00 10.19 -6.07
CA VAL A 109 11.03 10.05 -7.08
C VAL A 109 11.17 11.37 -7.82
N ASP A 110 12.40 11.84 -7.98
CA ASP A 110 12.73 13.00 -8.82
C ASP A 110 12.98 12.48 -10.23
N VAL A 111 12.08 12.85 -11.12
CA VAL A 111 12.10 12.38 -12.53
C VAL A 111 13.37 12.82 -13.25
N ASP A 112 14.00 13.93 -12.85
CA ASP A 112 15.26 14.42 -13.40
C ASP A 112 16.44 13.49 -13.12
N GLU A 113 16.48 12.87 -11.96
CA GLU A 113 17.51 11.86 -11.64
C GLU A 113 17.34 10.61 -12.50
N MET A 114 16.10 10.32 -12.91
CA MET A 114 15.76 9.12 -13.67
C MET A 114 16.00 9.27 -15.19
N TYR A 115 15.82 10.46 -15.77
CA TYR A 115 15.84 10.66 -17.23
C TYR A 115 16.87 11.68 -17.72
N GLY A 116 17.57 12.38 -16.83
CA GLY A 116 18.66 13.32 -17.15
C GLY A 116 18.25 14.47 -18.09
N ASN A 117 18.11 15.66 -17.56
CA ASN A 117 17.82 16.92 -18.27
C ASN A 117 16.39 17.09 -18.81
N TYR A 118 15.49 17.50 -17.96
CA TYR A 118 14.28 18.18 -18.40
C TYR A 118 14.12 19.50 -17.62
N ASP A 119 13.88 20.59 -18.36
CA ASP A 119 13.77 21.96 -17.84
C ASP A 119 12.57 22.20 -16.88
N ASN A 120 11.83 21.16 -16.53
CA ASN A 120 10.76 21.20 -15.55
C ASN A 120 10.84 19.95 -14.67
N ALA A 121 11.64 20.03 -13.62
CA ALA A 121 11.73 19.00 -12.59
C ALA A 121 10.35 18.62 -12.06
N SER A 122 9.82 17.50 -12.51
CA SER A 122 8.57 16.96 -11.96
C SER A 122 8.89 15.90 -10.92
N THR A 123 8.53 16.19 -9.69
CA THR A 123 8.55 15.22 -8.60
C THR A 123 7.31 14.36 -8.70
N LEU A 124 7.49 13.05 -8.75
CA LEU A 124 6.41 12.08 -8.69
C LEU A 124 6.29 11.51 -7.27
N TYR A 125 5.10 11.55 -6.73
CA TYR A 125 4.77 10.85 -5.49
C TYR A 125 3.97 9.59 -5.80
N TYR A 126 4.34 8.49 -5.15
CA TYR A 126 3.68 7.21 -5.36
C TYR A 126 3.63 6.39 -4.06
N TRP A 127 2.61 5.55 -3.96
CA TRP A 127 2.55 4.49 -2.96
C TRP A 127 2.95 3.16 -3.58
N MET A 128 3.66 2.38 -2.82
CA MET A 128 3.98 0.99 -3.15
C MET A 128 3.45 0.08 -2.04
N LEU A 129 2.87 -1.06 -2.43
CA LEU A 129 2.43 -2.08 -1.47
C LEU A 129 3.63 -2.51 -0.60
N PRO A 130 3.57 -2.33 0.73
CA PRO A 130 4.66 -2.76 1.60
C PRO A 130 4.92 -4.27 1.49
N PRO A 131 6.19 -4.73 1.49
CA PRO A 131 6.53 -6.16 1.43
C PRO A 131 5.88 -6.99 2.54
N GLU A 132 5.55 -6.37 3.66
CA GLU A 132 4.88 -6.99 4.80
C GLU A 132 3.51 -7.58 4.44
N PHE A 133 2.83 -7.05 3.41
CA PHE A 133 1.59 -7.62 2.90
C PHE A 133 1.77 -9.05 2.35
N ILE A 134 2.96 -9.38 1.89
CA ILE A 134 3.31 -10.71 1.40
C ILE A 134 3.95 -11.54 2.53
N THR A 135 4.94 -10.97 3.21
CA THR A 135 5.73 -11.71 4.23
C THR A 135 4.98 -11.96 5.54
N SER A 136 3.83 -11.32 5.76
CA SER A 136 2.94 -11.62 6.90
C SER A 136 2.09 -12.87 6.71
N LEU A 137 2.08 -13.46 5.53
CA LEU A 137 1.26 -14.62 5.19
C LEU A 137 2.05 -15.91 5.34
N ALA A 138 1.38 -17.00 5.70
CA ALA A 138 2.03 -18.30 5.85
C ALA A 138 2.53 -18.82 4.50
N GLU A 139 1.70 -18.65 3.46
CA GLU A 139 2.00 -19.00 2.08
C GLU A 139 1.30 -18.04 1.14
N VAL A 140 1.90 -17.77 -0.02
CA VAL A 140 1.30 -16.93 -1.06
C VAL A 140 1.37 -17.65 -2.40
N PHE A 141 0.22 -17.79 -3.06
CA PHE A 141 0.11 -18.30 -4.41
C PHE A 141 -0.35 -17.16 -5.33
N ILE A 142 0.40 -16.94 -6.41
CA ILE A 142 0.07 -15.92 -7.42
C ILE A 142 -0.31 -16.68 -8.70
N LEU A 143 -1.59 -16.61 -9.07
CA LEU A 143 -2.13 -17.26 -10.25
C LEU A 143 -2.15 -16.24 -11.38
N THR A 144 -1.14 -16.21 -12.21
CA THR A 144 -1.03 -15.25 -13.30
C THR A 144 -0.45 -15.90 -14.55
N TYR A 145 -0.87 -15.42 -15.72
CA TYR A 145 -0.34 -15.88 -17.00
C TYR A 145 1.07 -15.33 -17.28
N ILE A 146 1.34 -14.08 -16.87
CA ILE A 146 2.65 -13.44 -17.01
C ILE A 146 3.04 -12.89 -15.65
N PHE A 147 4.11 -13.40 -15.08
CA PHE A 147 4.65 -12.91 -13.81
C PHE A 147 5.90 -12.06 -14.01
N ASP A 148 6.80 -12.51 -14.89
CA ASP A 148 8.06 -11.82 -15.19
C ASP A 148 7.82 -10.40 -15.68
N GLY A 149 8.62 -9.46 -15.14
CA GLY A 149 8.53 -8.03 -15.48
C GLY A 149 7.35 -7.29 -14.88
N THR A 150 6.54 -7.93 -14.04
CA THR A 150 5.49 -7.22 -13.29
C THR A 150 6.08 -6.43 -12.13
N SER A 151 5.37 -5.41 -11.65
CA SER A 151 5.78 -4.64 -10.47
C SER A 151 5.88 -5.53 -9.22
N LEU A 152 5.01 -6.53 -9.10
CA LEU A 152 5.04 -7.50 -8.00
C LEU A 152 6.30 -8.38 -8.07
N HIS A 153 6.66 -8.88 -9.25
CA HIS A 153 7.90 -9.63 -9.46
C HIS A 153 9.13 -8.82 -9.02
N HIS A 154 9.27 -7.58 -9.52
CA HIS A 154 10.37 -6.71 -9.14
C HIS A 154 10.40 -6.38 -7.63
N MET A 155 9.24 -6.22 -7.00
CA MET A 155 9.16 -6.00 -5.56
C MET A 155 9.70 -7.20 -4.78
N LEU A 156 9.37 -8.43 -5.20
CA LEU A 156 9.91 -9.65 -4.58
C LEU A 156 11.43 -9.72 -4.75
N GLU A 157 11.96 -9.42 -5.94
CA GLU A 157 13.41 -9.43 -6.20
C GLU A 157 14.16 -8.38 -5.37
N ILE A 158 13.69 -7.11 -5.36
CA ILE A 158 14.33 -6.01 -4.63
C ILE A 158 14.36 -6.28 -3.12
N ASN A 159 13.32 -6.92 -2.58
CA ASN A 159 13.22 -7.24 -1.16
C ASN A 159 13.75 -8.64 -0.80
N GLU A 160 14.39 -9.33 -1.76
CA GLU A 160 14.96 -10.68 -1.56
C GLU A 160 13.95 -11.69 -1.02
N ILE A 161 12.66 -11.56 -1.42
CA ILE A 161 11.60 -12.47 -1.03
C ILE A 161 11.65 -13.69 -1.98
N PRO A 162 11.92 -14.90 -1.46
CA PRO A 162 12.06 -16.08 -2.30
C PRO A 162 10.71 -16.49 -2.90
N TYR A 163 10.75 -16.94 -4.14
CA TYR A 163 9.59 -17.49 -4.85
C TYR A 163 10.00 -18.64 -5.77
N GLU A 164 9.04 -19.45 -6.18
CA GLU A 164 9.24 -20.53 -7.13
C GLU A 164 8.11 -20.60 -8.15
N TYR A 165 8.41 -21.04 -9.36
CA TYR A 165 7.41 -21.29 -10.39
C TYR A 165 6.86 -22.70 -10.22
N ILE A 166 5.53 -22.82 -10.21
CA ILE A 166 4.82 -24.10 -10.21
C ILE A 166 4.11 -24.19 -11.57
N GLY A 167 4.64 -24.98 -12.49
CA GLY A 167 4.09 -25.23 -13.83
C GLY A 167 3.57 -26.64 -14.00
#